data_0f8679706f40dd4d1be2749a6cf21b0e
#
_entry.id   0f8679706f40dd4d1be2749a6cf21b0e
#
_cell.length_a   1.000
_cell.length_b   1.000
_cell.length_c   1.000
_cell.angle_alpha   90.00
_cell.angle_beta   90.00
_cell.angle_gamma   90.00
#
_symmetry.space_group_name_H-M   'P 1'
#
loop_
_entity.id
_entity.type
_entity.pdbx_description
1 polymer ?
#
loop_
_entity_poly.entity_id
_entity_poly.type
_entity_poly.pdbx_seq_one_letter_code
_entity_poly.pdbx_strand_id
1 'polypeptide(L)'
;DGVAGRFFGMTFQEADYFNAINGNQFIADLMPKHPVYIAMLDEEAKKVIGVPHPSGRAAMRMLENEGFAAEGYVDIFDGGPTMTARTSQVRSVRKAQPGKVSDTDLDIGERALIATGTLASFRSVYGMREIAEDGSIAIDAMAAQTLEVGEGDEVWSVAR
;
A
#
# COMPACT_ATOMS: atom_id res chain seq x y z
N ASP A 1 12.75 10.68 16.31
CA ASP A 1 13.56 11.91 16.11
C ASP A 1 14.84 11.70 15.30
N GLY A 2 14.91 10.65 14.50
CA GLY A 2 16.10 10.23 13.77
C GLY A 2 16.65 11.23 12.74
N VAL A 3 16.67 10.84 11.47
CA VAL A 3 17.24 11.62 10.36
C VAL A 3 16.52 12.96 10.19
N ALA A 4 15.19 13.01 10.28
CA ALA A 4 14.41 14.24 10.12
C ALA A 4 14.79 15.33 11.15
N GLY A 5 14.94 14.97 12.44
CA GLY A 5 15.34 15.93 13.48
C GLY A 5 16.73 16.50 13.29
N ARG A 6 17.67 15.70 12.74
CA ARG A 6 19.05 16.14 12.51
C ARG A 6 19.25 16.95 11.23
N PHE A 7 18.50 16.64 10.18
CA PHE A 7 18.61 17.38 8.90
C PHE A 7 17.72 18.60 8.82
N PHE A 8 16.55 18.56 9.42
CA PHE A 8 15.55 19.59 9.28
C PHE A 8 15.26 20.36 10.57
N GLY A 9 15.82 19.91 11.71
CA GLY A 9 15.62 20.57 13.00
C GLY A 9 14.19 20.49 13.53
N MET A 10 13.37 19.60 12.99
CA MET A 10 11.97 19.41 13.37
C MET A 10 11.67 17.94 13.69
N THR A 11 10.63 17.70 14.48
CA THR A 11 10.13 16.36 14.77
C THR A 11 9.42 15.77 13.55
N PHE A 12 9.26 14.45 13.52
CA PHE A 12 8.49 13.77 12.48
C PHE A 12 7.05 14.30 12.41
N GLN A 13 6.42 14.59 13.55
CA GLN A 13 5.05 15.12 13.59
C GLN A 13 4.95 16.53 13.00
N GLU A 14 5.95 17.38 13.27
CA GLU A 14 6.02 18.71 12.65
C GLU A 14 6.22 18.61 11.14
N ALA A 15 7.09 17.71 10.68
CA ALA A 15 7.32 17.46 9.27
C ALA A 15 6.06 16.92 8.56
N ASP A 16 5.34 16.00 9.19
CA ASP A 16 4.09 15.44 8.66
C ASP A 16 3.00 16.51 8.57
N TYR A 17 2.85 17.34 9.58
CA TYR A 17 1.92 18.47 9.59
C TYR A 17 2.23 19.50 8.50
N PHE A 18 3.51 19.84 8.32
CA PHE A 18 3.96 20.74 7.26
C PHE A 18 3.70 20.15 5.87
N ASN A 19 3.98 18.88 5.68
CA ASN A 19 3.71 18.18 4.42
C ASN A 19 2.21 18.16 4.08
N ALA A 20 1.35 17.98 5.07
CA ALA A 20 -0.10 18.00 4.89
C ALA A 20 -0.65 19.37 4.44
N ILE A 21 -0.03 20.47 4.87
CA ILE A 21 -0.48 21.84 4.55
C ILE A 21 0.17 22.38 3.28
N ASN A 22 1.45 22.11 3.04
CA ASN A 22 2.28 22.74 2.01
C ASN A 22 3.16 21.73 1.25
N GLY A 23 2.71 20.50 0.99
CA GLY A 23 3.49 19.37 0.56
C GLY A 23 4.57 19.64 -0.48
N ASN A 24 4.23 20.27 -1.60
CA ASN A 24 5.21 20.57 -2.67
C ASN A 24 6.24 21.61 -2.25
N GLN A 25 5.83 22.65 -1.52
CA GLN A 25 6.73 23.72 -1.06
C GLN A 25 7.63 23.21 0.06
N PHE A 26 7.09 22.39 0.97
CA PHE A 26 7.86 21.72 2.02
C PHE A 26 9.01 20.89 1.45
N ILE A 27 8.72 20.06 0.42
CA ILE A 27 9.74 19.27 -0.26
C ILE A 27 10.77 20.17 -0.93
N ALA A 28 10.33 21.22 -1.65
CA ALA A 28 11.24 22.13 -2.37
C ALA A 28 12.18 22.90 -1.44
N ASP A 29 11.70 23.30 -0.25
CA ASP A 29 12.45 24.12 0.70
C ASP A 29 13.38 23.30 1.60
N LEU A 30 12.98 22.06 1.92
CA LEU A 30 13.71 21.21 2.87
C LEU A 30 14.61 20.16 2.21
N MET A 31 14.34 19.82 0.93
CA MET A 31 15.22 18.90 0.22
C MET A 31 16.62 19.51 0.06
N PRO A 32 17.66 18.77 0.44
CA PRO A 32 19.02 19.23 0.18
C PRO A 32 19.23 19.46 -1.30
N LYS A 33 19.71 20.64 -1.66
CA LYS A 33 20.03 21.00 -3.07
C LYS A 33 21.18 20.16 -3.66
N HIS A 34 21.86 19.41 -2.81
CA HIS A 34 23.00 18.57 -3.15
C HIS A 34 22.79 17.15 -2.60
N PRO A 35 23.36 16.11 -3.24
CA PRO A 35 23.32 14.76 -2.69
C PRO A 35 23.86 14.70 -1.27
N VAL A 36 23.15 14.00 -0.39
CA VAL A 36 23.61 13.68 0.97
C VAL A 36 24.28 12.31 0.94
N TYR A 37 25.56 12.28 1.28
CA TYR A 37 26.31 11.03 1.32
C TYR A 37 26.20 10.40 2.71
N ILE A 38 25.69 9.18 2.77
CA ILE A 38 25.55 8.40 4.02
C ILE A 38 26.89 8.31 4.79
N ALA A 39 28.00 8.22 4.06
CA ALA A 39 29.33 8.18 4.66
C ALA A 39 29.67 9.42 5.52
N MET A 40 29.05 10.56 5.26
CA MET A 40 29.26 11.81 5.98
C MET A 40 28.36 11.97 7.22
N LEU A 41 27.42 11.06 7.41
CA LEU A 41 26.56 11.06 8.60
C LEU A 41 27.34 10.59 9.83
N ASP A 42 26.90 11.02 11.01
CA ASP A 42 27.43 10.48 12.25
C ASP A 42 27.06 9.00 12.45
N GLU A 43 27.79 8.32 13.34
CA GLU A 43 27.63 6.89 13.57
C GLU A 43 26.25 6.52 14.15
N GLU A 44 25.60 7.43 14.86
CA GLU A 44 24.26 7.19 15.40
C GLU A 44 23.20 7.27 14.31
N ALA A 45 23.30 8.24 13.41
CA ALA A 45 22.42 8.32 12.24
C ALA A 45 22.60 7.11 11.29
N LYS A 46 23.85 6.68 11.07
CA LYS A 46 24.14 5.48 10.27
C LYS A 46 23.46 4.21 10.81
N LYS A 47 23.38 4.05 12.12
CA LYS A 47 22.77 2.88 12.77
C LYS A 47 21.28 2.75 12.56
N VAL A 48 20.56 3.83 12.28
CA VAL A 48 19.10 3.82 12.12
C VAL A 48 18.65 3.85 10.65
N ILE A 49 19.57 4.16 9.73
CA ILE A 49 19.26 4.16 8.30
C ILE A 49 18.91 2.75 7.82
N GLY A 50 17.76 2.62 7.16
CA GLY A 50 17.26 1.34 6.65
C GLY A 50 16.73 0.39 7.72
N VAL A 51 16.66 0.84 8.98
CA VAL A 51 16.11 0.05 10.08
C VAL A 51 14.66 0.46 10.33
N PRO A 52 13.70 -0.47 10.24
CA PRO A 52 12.30 -0.13 10.47
C PRO A 52 12.06 0.25 11.93
N HIS A 53 11.38 1.37 12.14
CA HIS A 53 10.92 1.76 13.48
C HIS A 53 10.05 0.65 14.09
N PRO A 54 10.09 0.40 15.42
CA PRO A 54 9.29 -0.65 16.06
C PRO A 54 7.81 -0.63 15.69
N SER A 55 7.18 0.55 15.59
CA SER A 55 5.78 0.71 15.19
C SER A 55 5.52 0.39 13.71
N GLY A 56 6.52 0.50 12.83
CA GLY A 56 6.43 0.20 11.41
C GLY A 56 6.62 -1.29 11.05
N ARG A 57 7.10 -2.11 12.01
CA ARG A 57 7.43 -3.52 11.73
C ARG A 57 6.22 -4.36 11.29
N ALA A 58 5.03 -4.06 11.81
CA ALA A 58 3.81 -4.76 11.41
C ALA A 58 3.46 -4.45 9.94
N ALA A 59 3.54 -3.18 9.55
CA ALA A 59 3.32 -2.76 8.17
C ALA A 59 4.36 -3.35 7.21
N MET A 60 5.64 -3.38 7.61
CA MET A 60 6.70 -4.02 6.82
C MET A 60 6.40 -5.49 6.56
N ARG A 61 6.01 -6.26 7.59
CA ARG A 61 5.63 -7.68 7.43
C ARG A 61 4.42 -7.87 6.51
N MET A 62 3.44 -6.96 6.56
CA MET A 62 2.31 -7.00 5.62
C MET A 62 2.79 -6.82 4.18
N LEU A 63 3.69 -5.88 3.93
CA LEU A 63 4.28 -5.66 2.61
C LEU A 63 5.11 -6.85 2.15
N GLU A 64 5.95 -7.42 3.02
CA GLU A 64 6.71 -8.65 2.73
C GLU A 64 5.80 -9.82 2.34
N ASN A 65 4.68 -10.00 3.05
CA ASN A 65 3.67 -11.02 2.73
C ASN A 65 2.97 -10.77 1.39
N GLU A 66 2.90 -9.52 0.93
CA GLU A 66 2.42 -9.15 -0.39
C GLU A 66 3.47 -9.29 -1.50
N GLY A 67 4.73 -9.56 -1.16
CA GLY A 67 5.81 -9.74 -2.12
C GLY A 67 6.70 -8.52 -2.32
N PHE A 68 6.63 -7.54 -1.43
CA PHE A 68 7.57 -6.42 -1.41
C PHE A 68 8.86 -6.81 -0.68
N ALA A 69 9.97 -6.20 -1.08
CA ALA A 69 11.27 -6.39 -0.45
C ALA A 69 11.96 -5.05 -0.20
N ALA A 70 12.77 -4.98 0.85
CA ALA A 70 13.68 -3.86 1.08
C ALA A 70 14.95 -4.07 0.25
N GLU A 71 15.16 -3.25 -0.77
CA GLU A 71 16.29 -3.37 -1.71
C GLU A 71 17.40 -2.34 -1.46
N GLY A 72 17.52 -1.85 -0.21
CA GLY A 72 18.55 -0.89 0.18
C GLY A 72 18.18 0.57 -0.10
N TYR A 73 16.99 0.85 -0.60
CA TYR A 73 16.47 2.20 -0.67
C TYR A 73 15.91 2.61 0.69
N VAL A 74 16.10 3.87 1.04
CA VAL A 74 15.62 4.45 2.29
C VAL A 74 14.81 5.71 2.01
N ASP A 75 13.83 5.96 2.86
CA ASP A 75 13.11 7.22 2.84
C ASP A 75 14.02 8.36 3.31
N ILE A 76 13.99 9.48 2.59
CA ILE A 76 14.87 10.61 2.87
C ILE A 76 14.44 11.42 4.10
N PHE A 77 13.21 11.26 4.58
CA PHE A 77 12.68 12.01 5.71
C PHE A 77 12.96 11.31 7.04
N ASP A 78 12.71 10.01 7.12
CA ASP A 78 12.85 9.26 8.37
C ASP A 78 14.00 8.24 8.34
N GLY A 79 14.58 7.99 7.16
CA GLY A 79 15.65 7.02 6.96
C GLY A 79 15.18 5.57 7.06
N GLY A 80 13.88 5.33 7.11
CA GLY A 80 13.30 3.99 7.15
C GLY A 80 13.45 3.25 5.81
N PRO A 81 13.28 1.92 5.78
CA PRO A 81 13.42 1.15 4.56
C PRO A 81 12.26 1.43 3.60
N THR A 82 12.58 1.71 2.34
CA THR A 82 11.61 1.74 1.25
C THR A 82 11.39 0.33 0.73
N MET A 83 10.12 -0.07 0.64
CA MET A 83 9.73 -1.39 0.15
C MET A 83 9.34 -1.33 -1.31
N THR A 84 9.92 -2.20 -2.14
CA THR A 84 9.67 -2.25 -3.58
C THR A 84 9.12 -3.60 -4.02
N ALA A 85 8.32 -3.63 -5.07
CA ALA A 85 7.89 -4.85 -5.74
C ALA A 85 7.61 -4.59 -7.22
N ARG A 86 7.83 -5.58 -8.06
CA ARG A 86 7.24 -5.57 -9.41
C ARG A 86 5.75 -5.82 -9.29
N THR A 87 4.91 -5.04 -9.95
CA THR A 87 3.44 -5.19 -9.88
C THR A 87 2.99 -6.63 -10.13
N SER A 88 3.58 -7.32 -11.12
CA SER A 88 3.29 -8.72 -11.44
C SER A 88 3.69 -9.72 -10.33
N GLN A 89 4.50 -9.30 -9.36
CA GLN A 89 4.94 -10.12 -8.22
C GLN A 89 4.11 -9.86 -6.96
N VAL A 90 3.35 -8.78 -6.92
CA VAL A 90 2.44 -8.48 -5.79
C VAL A 90 1.40 -9.59 -5.69
N ARG A 91 1.29 -10.19 -4.50
CA ARG A 91 0.44 -11.36 -4.26
C ARG A 91 -1.02 -11.10 -4.65
N SER A 92 -1.55 -9.94 -4.27
CA SER A 92 -2.94 -9.56 -4.61
C SER A 92 -3.15 -9.51 -6.12
N VAL A 93 -2.20 -8.98 -6.88
CA VAL A 93 -2.28 -8.94 -8.35
C VAL A 93 -2.13 -10.32 -8.97
N ARG A 94 -1.11 -11.07 -8.53
CA ARG A 94 -0.79 -12.39 -9.10
C ARG A 94 -1.87 -13.45 -8.84
N LYS A 95 -2.56 -13.36 -7.69
CA LYS A 95 -3.60 -14.32 -7.29
C LYS A 95 -5.03 -13.84 -7.58
N ALA A 96 -5.17 -12.62 -8.09
CA ALA A 96 -6.49 -12.13 -8.47
C ALA A 96 -7.08 -12.98 -9.61
N GLN A 97 -8.34 -13.31 -9.44
CA GLN A 97 -9.11 -14.09 -10.40
C GLN A 97 -10.19 -13.20 -11.01
N PRO A 98 -10.23 -13.04 -12.32
CA PRO A 98 -11.31 -12.36 -13.00
C PRO A 98 -12.54 -13.26 -13.08
N GLY A 99 -13.71 -12.67 -13.06
CA GLY A 99 -14.96 -13.38 -13.28
C GLY A 99 -16.12 -12.42 -13.48
N LYS A 100 -17.23 -12.94 -14.00
CA LYS A 100 -18.48 -12.19 -14.08
C LYS A 100 -19.30 -12.44 -12.83
N VAL A 101 -19.92 -11.39 -12.33
CA VAL A 101 -20.86 -11.50 -11.21
C VAL A 101 -22.04 -12.36 -11.61
N SER A 102 -22.28 -13.44 -10.89
CA SER A 102 -23.41 -14.35 -11.09
C SER A 102 -24.56 -14.13 -10.09
N ASP A 103 -24.24 -13.58 -8.92
CA ASP A 103 -25.20 -13.29 -7.85
C ASP A 103 -24.66 -12.17 -6.98
N THR A 104 -25.52 -11.32 -6.45
CA THR A 104 -25.20 -10.15 -5.62
C THR A 104 -25.80 -10.24 -4.23
N ASP A 105 -26.26 -11.39 -3.77
CA ASP A 105 -26.90 -11.60 -2.47
C ASP A 105 -26.33 -12.83 -1.72
N LEU A 106 -25.03 -13.04 -1.86
CA LEU A 106 -24.31 -14.15 -1.23
C LEU A 106 -24.28 -13.99 0.29
N ASP A 107 -24.87 -14.92 1.03
CA ASP A 107 -24.90 -14.90 2.50
C ASP A 107 -23.59 -15.43 3.12
N ILE A 108 -23.03 -16.51 2.56
CA ILE A 108 -21.87 -17.22 3.10
C ILE A 108 -20.88 -17.50 1.99
N GLY A 109 -19.62 -17.15 2.19
CA GLY A 109 -18.57 -17.36 1.22
C GLY A 109 -17.17 -17.18 1.79
N GLU A 110 -16.17 -17.18 0.92
CA GLU A 110 -14.79 -16.89 1.27
C GLU A 110 -14.57 -15.37 1.35
N ARG A 111 -13.88 -14.91 2.40
CA ARG A 111 -13.50 -13.51 2.50
C ARG A 111 -12.49 -13.15 1.41
N ALA A 112 -12.77 -12.10 0.65
CA ALA A 112 -11.96 -11.66 -0.46
C ALA A 112 -11.82 -10.14 -0.53
N LEU A 113 -10.77 -9.67 -1.19
CA LEU A 113 -10.70 -8.33 -1.76
C LEU A 113 -11.27 -8.42 -3.17
N ILE A 114 -12.32 -7.64 -3.45
CA ILE A 114 -13.02 -7.61 -4.72
C ILE A 114 -12.83 -6.23 -5.34
N ALA A 115 -12.59 -6.15 -6.61
CA ALA A 115 -12.33 -4.90 -7.32
C ALA A 115 -12.97 -4.89 -8.71
N THR A 116 -13.31 -3.69 -9.18
CA THR A 116 -13.81 -3.45 -10.54
C THR A 116 -13.31 -2.11 -11.07
N GLY A 117 -13.51 -1.89 -12.35
CA GLY A 117 -13.16 -0.63 -13.03
C GLY A 117 -11.65 -0.45 -13.25
N THR A 118 -11.31 0.69 -13.82
CA THR A 118 -9.92 1.08 -14.12
C THR A 118 -9.72 2.57 -13.88
N LEU A 119 -8.52 2.96 -13.48
CA LEU A 119 -8.14 4.36 -13.27
C LEU A 119 -9.16 5.11 -12.38
N ALA A 120 -9.83 6.12 -12.93
CA ALA A 120 -10.79 6.97 -12.20
C ALA A 120 -12.06 6.22 -11.76
N SER A 121 -12.40 5.11 -12.45
CA SER A 121 -13.55 4.27 -12.09
C SER A 121 -13.18 3.08 -11.19
N PHE A 122 -11.91 2.93 -10.81
CA PHE A 122 -11.48 1.82 -9.95
C PHE A 122 -12.13 1.90 -8.57
N ARG A 123 -12.73 0.78 -8.16
CA ARG A 123 -13.30 0.57 -6.83
C ARG A 123 -12.82 -0.76 -6.27
N SER A 124 -12.67 -0.84 -4.97
CA SER A 124 -12.36 -2.11 -4.30
C SER A 124 -12.97 -2.16 -2.91
N VAL A 125 -13.34 -3.34 -2.48
CA VAL A 125 -13.96 -3.59 -1.17
C VAL A 125 -13.57 -4.96 -0.64
N TYR A 126 -13.57 -5.13 0.67
CA TYR A 126 -13.58 -6.45 1.29
C TYR A 126 -15.01 -6.94 1.37
N GLY A 127 -15.25 -8.16 0.88
CA GLY A 127 -16.56 -8.80 0.88
C GLY A 127 -16.42 -10.32 0.92
N MET A 128 -17.57 -10.98 0.85
CA MET A 128 -17.66 -12.43 0.69
C MET A 128 -17.78 -12.77 -0.79
N ARG A 129 -17.15 -13.87 -1.21
CA ARG A 129 -17.27 -14.39 -2.58
C ARG A 129 -17.42 -15.90 -2.58
N GLU A 130 -18.03 -16.39 -3.63
CA GLU A 130 -17.97 -17.80 -4.03
C GLU A 130 -17.67 -17.86 -5.53
N ILE A 131 -16.74 -18.73 -5.94
CA ILE A 131 -16.38 -18.92 -7.35
C ILE A 131 -16.96 -20.23 -7.80
N ALA A 132 -17.81 -20.19 -8.81
CA ALA A 132 -18.39 -21.36 -9.42
C ALA A 132 -17.42 -22.07 -10.37
N GLU A 133 -17.73 -23.32 -10.77
CA GLU A 133 -16.89 -24.11 -11.66
C GLU A 133 -16.68 -23.47 -13.04
N ASP A 134 -17.64 -22.68 -13.49
CA ASP A 134 -17.55 -21.92 -14.75
C ASP A 134 -16.73 -20.62 -14.65
N GLY A 135 -16.21 -20.30 -13.45
CA GLY A 135 -15.44 -19.08 -13.16
C GLY A 135 -16.28 -17.85 -12.87
N SER A 136 -17.62 -17.96 -12.83
CA SER A 136 -18.47 -16.87 -12.36
C SER A 136 -18.33 -16.67 -10.85
N ILE A 137 -18.66 -15.47 -10.38
CA ILE A 137 -18.39 -15.06 -8.99
C ILE A 137 -19.67 -14.53 -8.36
N ALA A 138 -20.18 -15.20 -7.34
CA ALA A 138 -21.19 -14.65 -6.46
C ALA A 138 -20.52 -13.76 -5.38
N ILE A 139 -21.12 -12.64 -5.04
CA ILE A 139 -20.64 -11.67 -4.04
C ILE A 139 -21.76 -11.24 -3.12
N ASP A 140 -21.40 -10.76 -1.92
CA ASP A 140 -22.40 -10.25 -0.98
C ASP A 140 -23.00 -8.90 -1.43
N ALA A 141 -24.21 -8.60 -0.93
CA ALA A 141 -24.95 -7.40 -1.30
C ALA A 141 -24.22 -6.09 -0.97
N MET A 142 -23.47 -6.05 0.14
CA MET A 142 -22.69 -4.87 0.51
C MET A 142 -21.54 -4.62 -0.45
N ALA A 143 -20.85 -5.68 -0.87
CA ALA A 143 -19.79 -5.61 -1.87
C ALA A 143 -20.34 -5.15 -3.22
N ALA A 144 -21.45 -5.73 -3.68
CA ALA A 144 -22.12 -5.33 -4.92
C ALA A 144 -22.52 -3.85 -4.92
N GLN A 145 -23.15 -3.39 -3.84
CA GLN A 145 -23.55 -1.99 -3.68
C GLN A 145 -22.35 -1.04 -3.67
N THR A 146 -21.27 -1.39 -2.92
CA THR A 146 -20.07 -0.53 -2.80
C THR A 146 -19.32 -0.41 -4.12
N LEU A 147 -19.26 -1.50 -4.88
CA LEU A 147 -18.60 -1.56 -6.18
C LEU A 147 -19.49 -0.98 -7.29
N GLU A 148 -20.80 -0.82 -7.04
CA GLU A 148 -21.81 -0.44 -8.03
C GLU A 148 -21.85 -1.43 -9.21
N VAL A 149 -21.86 -2.73 -8.89
CA VAL A 149 -21.90 -3.82 -9.88
C VAL A 149 -23.17 -4.65 -9.72
N GLY A 150 -23.63 -5.23 -10.83
CA GLY A 150 -24.73 -6.18 -10.91
C GLY A 150 -24.32 -7.46 -11.61
N GLU A 151 -25.29 -8.38 -11.78
CA GLU A 151 -25.08 -9.63 -12.52
C GLU A 151 -24.59 -9.35 -13.94
N GLY A 152 -23.56 -10.10 -14.36
CA GLY A 152 -22.90 -9.97 -15.66
C GLY A 152 -21.73 -8.99 -15.71
N ASP A 153 -21.56 -8.12 -14.71
CA ASP A 153 -20.44 -7.20 -14.62
C ASP A 153 -19.13 -7.94 -14.32
N GLU A 154 -18.02 -7.39 -14.80
CA GLU A 154 -16.68 -7.97 -14.56
C GLU A 154 -16.08 -7.48 -13.23
N VAL A 155 -15.59 -8.42 -12.44
CA VAL A 155 -14.86 -8.15 -11.21
C VAL A 155 -13.58 -8.99 -11.16
N TRP A 156 -12.63 -8.49 -10.37
CA TRP A 156 -11.42 -9.20 -9.97
C TRP A 156 -11.51 -9.50 -8.48
N SER A 157 -11.14 -10.68 -8.06
CA SER A 157 -11.19 -11.04 -6.66
C SER A 157 -9.99 -11.88 -6.22
N VAL A 158 -9.54 -11.67 -4.98
CA VAL A 158 -8.46 -12.43 -4.35
C VAL A 158 -8.81 -12.75 -2.91
N ALA A 159 -8.63 -14.03 -2.51
CA ALA A 159 -8.84 -14.50 -1.16
C ALA A 159 -7.97 -13.76 -0.11
N ARG A 160 -8.52 -13.56 1.11
CA ARG A 160 -7.86 -12.85 2.21
C ARG A 160 -8.00 -13.57 3.56
#